data_afd6f980fde48180d82430b5194923fa
#
_entry.id   afd6f980fde48180d82430b5194923fa
#
_cell.length_a   1.000
_cell.length_b   1.000
_cell.length_c   1.000
_cell.angle_alpha   90.00
_cell.angle_beta   90.00
_cell.angle_gamma   90.00
#
_symmetry.space_group_name_H-M   'P 1'
#
loop_
_entity.id
_entity.type
_entity.pdbx_description
1 polymer ?
#
loop_
_entity_poly.entity_id
_entity_poly.type
_entity_poly.pdbx_seq_one_letter_code
_entity_poly.pdbx_strand_id
1 'polypeptide(L)'
;NKLLSQPDNLGHYLNAPIPDYLAPVGFLAVTNDLTDEYRLDQNGVSYVPEPSLDLGYFHAANARDPRAGIIHEGVHYQQLALGYRHKNPLRRRYYDSGSNEGIAHYNEELMLQAGLFDSAPHTRTVIWNFMRLRALRVEVDIGLATGELTLENAAVLFSKKVAVDRATALNESAFYAGNPGIALSYQVGKHQLMRLIADTIENQGDSFEFQKIHDAVWKDGNVPFALLNWEINGCRDDLNAIDDDPLTGATPPKPEFDL
;
A
#
# COMPACT_ATOMS: atom_id res chain seq x y z
N ASN A 1 -8.56 -13.76 -4.04
CA ASN A 1 -7.93 -14.52 -5.13
C ASN A 1 -8.86 -14.70 -6.34
N LYS A 2 -10.12 -15.11 -6.16
CA LYS A 2 -11.09 -15.16 -7.28
C LYS A 2 -11.38 -13.78 -7.89
N LEU A 3 -11.36 -12.72 -7.09
CA LEU A 3 -11.60 -11.35 -7.56
C LEU A 3 -10.44 -10.80 -8.38
N LEU A 4 -9.20 -11.06 -7.96
CA LEU A 4 -8.00 -10.63 -8.68
C LEU A 4 -7.71 -11.51 -9.91
N SER A 5 -8.30 -12.70 -9.99
CA SER A 5 -8.17 -13.64 -11.10
C SER A 5 -9.39 -13.71 -12.02
N GLN A 6 -10.41 -12.86 -11.82
CA GLN A 6 -11.56 -12.82 -12.74
C GLN A 6 -11.15 -12.20 -14.08
N PRO A 7 -11.28 -12.96 -15.19
CA PRO A 7 -10.72 -12.57 -16.48
C PRO A 7 -11.39 -11.34 -17.11
N ASP A 8 -12.62 -11.02 -16.73
CA ASP A 8 -13.47 -10.19 -17.57
C ASP A 8 -13.24 -8.68 -17.41
N ASN A 9 -12.73 -8.21 -16.26
CA ASN A 9 -12.46 -6.79 -16.05
C ASN A 9 -11.07 -6.49 -15.43
N LEU A 10 -10.49 -7.44 -14.70
CA LEU A 10 -9.21 -7.26 -14.03
C LEU A 10 -8.04 -7.88 -14.79
N GLY A 11 -8.30 -8.87 -15.65
CA GLY A 11 -7.29 -9.54 -16.46
C GLY A 11 -6.59 -8.60 -17.45
N HIS A 12 -7.20 -7.47 -17.81
CA HIS A 12 -6.54 -6.44 -18.61
C HIS A 12 -5.49 -5.66 -17.82
N TYR A 13 -5.58 -5.64 -16.49
CA TYR A 13 -4.73 -4.85 -15.63
C TYR A 13 -3.74 -5.68 -14.82
N LEU A 14 -4.10 -6.93 -14.49
CA LEU A 14 -3.33 -7.82 -13.63
C LEU A 14 -3.23 -9.21 -14.24
N ASN A 15 -2.14 -9.50 -14.93
CA ASN A 15 -1.95 -10.82 -15.57
C ASN A 15 -0.91 -11.70 -14.84
N ALA A 16 -0.32 -11.22 -13.76
CA ALA A 16 0.57 -12.07 -12.99
C ALA A 16 -0.24 -13.25 -12.40
N PRO A 17 0.05 -14.50 -12.77
CA PRO A 17 -0.67 -15.64 -12.20
C PRO A 17 -0.45 -15.65 -10.70
N ILE A 18 -1.55 -15.74 -9.95
CA ILE A 18 -1.46 -15.99 -8.51
C ILE A 18 -0.76 -17.33 -8.34
N PRO A 19 0.34 -17.38 -7.58
CA PRO A 19 1.03 -18.64 -7.34
C PRO A 19 0.07 -19.71 -6.80
N ASP A 20 0.19 -20.95 -7.28
CA ASP A 20 -0.71 -22.06 -6.89
C ASP A 20 -0.77 -22.28 -5.38
N TYR A 21 0.32 -22.00 -4.65
CA TYR A 21 0.36 -22.09 -3.20
C TYR A 21 -0.43 -21.00 -2.48
N LEU A 22 -0.77 -19.89 -3.15
CA LEU A 22 -1.68 -18.86 -2.65
C LEU A 22 -3.13 -19.09 -3.10
N ALA A 23 -3.35 -19.90 -4.14
CA ALA A 23 -4.67 -20.15 -4.68
C ALA A 23 -5.65 -20.75 -3.65
N PRO A 24 -5.25 -21.66 -2.75
CA PRO A 24 -6.12 -22.19 -1.71
C PRO A 24 -6.25 -21.27 -0.50
N VAL A 25 -5.36 -20.30 -0.33
CA VAL A 25 -5.41 -19.34 0.78
C VAL A 25 -6.30 -18.19 0.37
N GLY A 26 -7.59 -18.40 0.42
CA GLY A 26 -8.52 -17.29 0.46
C GLY A 26 -8.29 -16.47 1.76
N PHE A 27 -9.02 -15.41 1.93
CA PHE A 27 -9.10 -14.74 3.22
C PHE A 27 -9.68 -15.72 4.22
N LEU A 28 -8.83 -16.35 5.00
CA LEU A 28 -9.24 -17.22 6.07
C LEU A 28 -9.56 -16.36 7.29
N ALA A 29 -10.72 -16.58 7.88
CA ALA A 29 -10.98 -16.08 9.22
C ALA A 29 -10.09 -16.89 10.18
N VAL A 30 -9.10 -16.25 10.75
CA VAL A 30 -8.20 -16.86 11.73
C VAL A 30 -8.54 -16.28 13.09
N THR A 31 -8.81 -17.14 14.06
CA THR A 31 -9.27 -16.73 15.38
C THR A 31 -8.15 -16.27 16.31
N ASN A 32 -6.91 -16.64 16.01
CA ASN A 32 -5.74 -16.22 16.77
C ASN A 32 -4.63 -15.82 15.83
N ASP A 33 -4.00 -14.70 16.10
CA ASP A 33 -2.82 -14.27 15.37
C ASP A 33 -1.64 -15.15 15.77
N LEU A 34 -1.29 -16.07 14.90
CA LEU A 34 -0.15 -16.95 15.04
C LEU A 34 0.87 -16.75 13.92
N THR A 35 0.58 -15.82 13.02
CA THR A 35 1.45 -15.55 11.87
C THR A 35 2.33 -14.35 12.13
N ASP A 36 3.58 -14.47 11.75
CA ASP A 36 4.51 -13.36 11.69
C ASP A 36 4.24 -12.60 10.39
N GLU A 37 3.55 -11.49 10.48
CA GLU A 37 3.16 -10.64 9.35
C GLU A 37 4.36 -10.15 8.53
N TYR A 38 5.54 -10.11 9.15
CA TYR A 38 6.76 -9.62 8.53
C TYR A 38 7.56 -10.69 7.78
N ARG A 39 7.07 -11.91 7.74
CA ARG A 39 7.72 -12.98 6.99
C ARG A 39 7.31 -12.94 5.53
N LEU A 40 8.25 -12.60 4.66
CA LEU A 40 8.04 -12.49 3.22
C LEU A 40 7.92 -13.85 2.50
N ASP A 41 8.23 -14.93 3.18
CA ASP A 41 8.26 -16.31 2.66
C ASP A 41 7.01 -17.12 3.02
N GLN A 42 6.03 -16.51 3.67
CA GLN A 42 4.79 -17.19 4.05
C GLN A 42 3.57 -16.55 3.37
N ASN A 43 2.47 -17.31 3.34
CA ASN A 43 1.21 -16.81 2.83
C ASN A 43 0.67 -15.68 3.70
N GLY A 44 0.12 -14.67 3.06
CA GLY A 44 -0.60 -13.62 3.76
C GLY A 44 -1.92 -14.15 4.35
N VAL A 45 -2.26 -13.66 5.53
CA VAL A 45 -3.51 -13.95 6.22
C VAL A 45 -4.19 -12.65 6.60
N SER A 46 -5.45 -12.52 6.28
CA SER A 46 -6.26 -11.37 6.66
C SER A 46 -7.48 -11.82 7.46
N TYR A 47 -7.78 -11.08 8.51
CA TYR A 47 -8.92 -11.35 9.37
C TYR A 47 -10.17 -10.67 8.83
N VAL A 48 -11.23 -11.44 8.62
CA VAL A 48 -12.57 -10.92 8.32
C VAL A 48 -13.46 -11.23 9.52
N PRO A 49 -13.74 -10.25 10.37
CA PRO A 49 -14.55 -10.48 11.55
C PRO A 49 -16.02 -10.72 11.18
N GLU A 50 -16.72 -11.43 12.04
CA GLU A 50 -18.18 -11.53 11.96
C GLU A 50 -18.81 -10.14 12.12
N PRO A 51 -19.88 -9.81 11.38
CA PRO A 51 -20.58 -8.54 11.51
C PRO A 51 -21.07 -8.30 12.94
N SER A 52 -20.68 -7.17 13.53
CA SER A 52 -21.05 -6.76 14.87
C SER A 52 -21.19 -5.24 14.93
N LEU A 53 -21.99 -4.75 15.90
CA LEU A 53 -22.13 -3.31 16.14
C LEU A 53 -20.92 -2.70 16.87
N ASP A 54 -20.08 -3.55 17.47
CA ASP A 54 -18.91 -3.15 18.27
C ASP A 54 -17.61 -3.09 17.44
N LEU A 55 -17.70 -3.33 16.13
CA LEU A 55 -16.54 -3.28 15.23
C LEU A 55 -16.08 -1.85 15.00
N GLY A 56 -14.77 -1.62 15.15
CA GLY A 56 -14.14 -0.37 14.68
C GLY A 56 -14.28 -0.20 13.15
N TYR A 57 -14.02 1.00 12.68
CA TYR A 57 -14.30 1.45 11.32
C TYR A 57 -13.82 0.51 10.20
N PHE A 58 -12.57 0.06 10.24
CA PHE A 58 -12.00 -0.82 9.21
C PHE A 58 -12.61 -2.22 9.24
N HIS A 59 -12.76 -2.77 10.44
CA HIS A 59 -13.35 -4.10 10.61
C HIS A 59 -14.83 -4.11 10.19
N ALA A 60 -15.58 -3.06 10.51
CA ALA A 60 -16.96 -2.91 10.08
C ALA A 60 -17.08 -2.82 8.55
N ALA A 61 -16.16 -2.11 7.89
CA ALA A 61 -16.12 -2.04 6.43
C ALA A 61 -15.85 -3.42 5.82
N ASN A 62 -14.86 -4.16 6.32
CA ASN A 62 -14.49 -5.49 5.84
C ASN A 62 -15.56 -6.55 6.12
N ALA A 63 -16.20 -6.51 7.28
CA ALA A 63 -17.30 -7.41 7.62
C ALA A 63 -18.52 -7.18 6.70
N ARG A 64 -18.75 -5.95 6.26
CA ARG A 64 -19.86 -5.61 5.36
C ARG A 64 -19.57 -6.00 3.91
N ASP A 65 -18.36 -5.72 3.43
CA ASP A 65 -17.90 -6.09 2.09
C ASP A 65 -16.40 -6.40 2.14
N PRO A 66 -16.03 -7.69 2.22
CA PRO A 66 -14.62 -8.10 2.32
C PRO A 66 -13.75 -7.59 1.18
N ARG A 67 -14.35 -7.26 0.02
CA ARG A 67 -13.60 -6.71 -1.11
C ARG A 67 -12.87 -5.42 -0.75
N ALA A 68 -13.43 -4.62 0.18
CA ALA A 68 -12.81 -3.37 0.63
C ALA A 68 -11.41 -3.58 1.22
N GLY A 69 -11.19 -4.67 1.96
CA GLY A 69 -9.87 -5.05 2.46
C GLY A 69 -9.06 -5.84 1.44
N ILE A 70 -9.70 -6.73 0.69
CA ILE A 70 -9.02 -7.60 -0.28
C ILE A 70 -8.24 -6.82 -1.35
N ILE A 71 -8.78 -5.73 -1.84
CA ILE A 71 -8.11 -4.90 -2.87
C ILE A 71 -6.86 -4.19 -2.35
N HIS A 72 -6.69 -4.10 -1.03
CA HIS A 72 -5.51 -3.56 -0.37
C HIS A 72 -4.58 -4.70 0.09
N GLU A 73 -5.03 -5.48 1.06
CA GLU A 73 -4.22 -6.54 1.69
C GLU A 73 -3.85 -7.67 0.71
N GLY A 74 -4.77 -8.04 -0.18
CA GLY A 74 -4.52 -9.07 -1.19
C GLY A 74 -3.40 -8.72 -2.17
N VAL A 75 -3.21 -7.42 -2.44
CA VAL A 75 -2.13 -6.95 -3.32
C VAL A 75 -0.78 -7.05 -2.64
N HIS A 76 -0.68 -6.72 -1.34
CA HIS A 76 0.54 -6.93 -0.58
C HIS A 76 1.02 -8.37 -0.70
N TYR A 77 0.13 -9.31 -0.41
CA TYR A 77 0.45 -10.74 -0.45
C TYR A 77 0.82 -11.21 -1.85
N GLN A 78 0.13 -10.72 -2.87
CA GLN A 78 0.45 -11.06 -4.25
C GLN A 78 1.83 -10.54 -4.65
N GLN A 79 2.14 -9.27 -4.35
CA GLN A 79 3.43 -8.66 -4.66
C GLN A 79 4.58 -9.39 -3.95
N LEU A 80 4.45 -9.61 -2.65
CA LEU A 80 5.48 -10.28 -1.86
C LEU A 80 5.72 -11.72 -2.36
N ALA A 81 4.66 -12.46 -2.68
CA ALA A 81 4.76 -13.81 -3.20
C ALA A 81 5.41 -13.87 -4.59
N LEU A 82 5.10 -12.92 -5.47
CA LEU A 82 5.71 -12.81 -6.79
C LEU A 82 7.18 -12.36 -6.68
N GLY A 83 7.44 -11.35 -5.87
CA GLY A 83 8.79 -10.83 -5.60
C GLY A 83 9.70 -11.88 -4.97
N TYR A 84 9.17 -12.76 -4.11
CA TYR A 84 9.94 -13.85 -3.51
C TYR A 84 10.49 -14.86 -4.55
N ARG A 85 9.92 -14.92 -5.74
CA ARG A 85 10.40 -15.73 -6.86
C ARG A 85 11.44 -15.02 -7.73
N HIS A 86 11.77 -13.79 -7.43
CA HIS A 86 12.74 -13.04 -8.22
C HIS A 86 14.11 -13.70 -8.23
N LYS A 87 14.83 -13.63 -9.36
CA LYS A 87 16.15 -14.27 -9.53
C LYS A 87 17.19 -13.72 -8.57
N ASN A 88 17.16 -12.40 -8.33
CA ASN A 88 18.07 -11.72 -7.42
C ASN A 88 17.61 -11.95 -5.96
N PRO A 89 18.46 -12.58 -5.11
CA PRO A 89 18.11 -12.88 -3.72
C PRO A 89 17.89 -11.63 -2.86
N LEU A 90 18.49 -10.48 -3.21
CA LEU A 90 18.23 -9.23 -2.52
C LEU A 90 16.79 -8.78 -2.75
N ARG A 91 16.29 -8.84 -3.98
CA ARG A 91 14.92 -8.46 -4.30
C ARG A 91 13.85 -9.37 -3.67
N ARG A 92 14.20 -10.62 -3.40
CA ARG A 92 13.28 -11.54 -2.71
C ARG A 92 12.97 -11.12 -1.28
N ARG A 93 13.87 -10.40 -0.63
CA ARG A 93 13.84 -10.10 0.81
C ARG A 93 13.89 -8.62 1.11
N TYR A 94 14.03 -7.78 0.10
CA TYR A 94 13.98 -6.35 0.28
C TYR A 94 12.53 -5.91 0.51
N TYR A 95 12.33 -5.01 1.45
CA TYR A 95 11.03 -4.43 1.75
C TYR A 95 11.16 -2.91 1.79
N ASP A 96 10.36 -2.25 1.00
CA ASP A 96 10.19 -0.81 0.98
C ASP A 96 8.73 -0.47 1.24
N SER A 97 8.46 0.32 2.27
CA SER A 97 7.08 0.68 2.65
C SER A 97 6.39 1.55 1.60
N GLY A 98 7.16 2.41 0.90
CA GLY A 98 6.63 3.23 -0.19
C GLY A 98 6.11 2.39 -1.34
N SER A 99 6.87 1.38 -1.77
CA SER A 99 6.44 0.46 -2.81
C SER A 99 5.30 -0.44 -2.35
N ASN A 100 5.36 -0.95 -1.13
CA ASN A 100 4.34 -1.84 -0.59
C ASN A 100 2.99 -1.13 -0.43
N GLU A 101 2.96 -0.04 0.31
CA GLU A 101 1.73 0.72 0.56
C GLU A 101 1.26 1.50 -0.67
N GLY A 102 2.21 1.99 -1.47
CA GLY A 102 1.91 2.71 -2.70
C GLY A 102 1.17 1.85 -3.72
N ILE A 103 1.58 0.58 -3.89
CA ILE A 103 0.92 -0.34 -4.82
C ILE A 103 -0.50 -0.71 -4.35
N ALA A 104 -0.68 -0.92 -3.04
CA ALA A 104 -2.00 -1.24 -2.49
C ALA A 104 -2.94 -0.04 -2.57
N HIS A 105 -2.46 1.16 -2.27
CA HIS A 105 -3.24 2.38 -2.42
C HIS A 105 -3.57 2.70 -3.88
N TYR A 106 -2.65 2.46 -4.80
CA TYR A 106 -2.92 2.54 -6.24
C TYR A 106 -3.99 1.54 -6.68
N ASN A 107 -3.91 0.30 -6.21
CA ASN A 107 -4.86 -0.75 -6.58
C ASN A 107 -6.30 -0.46 -6.11
N GLU A 108 -6.47 0.20 -4.99
CA GLU A 108 -7.81 0.64 -4.54
C GLU A 108 -8.47 1.55 -5.58
N GLU A 109 -7.74 2.54 -6.09
CA GLU A 109 -8.26 3.43 -7.12
C GLU A 109 -8.44 2.71 -8.46
N LEU A 110 -7.48 1.88 -8.86
CA LEU A 110 -7.57 1.07 -10.07
C LEU A 110 -8.84 0.22 -10.08
N MET A 111 -9.16 -0.44 -8.97
CA MET A 111 -10.36 -1.28 -8.85
C MET A 111 -11.67 -0.46 -8.87
N LEU A 112 -11.65 0.76 -8.32
CA LEU A 112 -12.78 1.68 -8.47
C LEU A 112 -13.02 2.06 -9.93
N GLN A 113 -11.96 2.40 -10.65
CA GLN A 113 -12.03 2.79 -12.07
C GLN A 113 -12.37 1.61 -12.97
N ALA A 114 -11.92 0.41 -12.63
CA ALA A 114 -12.26 -0.83 -13.34
C ALA A 114 -13.71 -1.30 -13.11
N GLY A 115 -14.51 -0.60 -12.29
CA GLY A 115 -15.93 -0.91 -12.08
C GLY A 115 -16.22 -2.02 -11.07
N LEU A 116 -15.22 -2.48 -10.28
CA LEU A 116 -15.39 -3.57 -9.31
C LEU A 116 -16.55 -3.30 -8.33
N PHE A 117 -16.81 -2.05 -8.02
CA PHE A 117 -17.81 -1.62 -7.05
C PHE A 117 -19.03 -0.92 -7.67
N ASP A 118 -19.27 -1.03 -8.97
CA ASP A 118 -20.38 -0.36 -9.63
C ASP A 118 -21.75 -0.80 -9.09
N SER A 119 -21.86 -2.08 -8.73
CA SER A 119 -23.05 -2.62 -8.07
C SER A 119 -23.09 -2.45 -6.55
N ALA A 120 -22.08 -1.81 -5.96
CA ALA A 120 -21.90 -1.68 -4.51
C ALA A 120 -21.62 -0.21 -4.08
N PRO A 121 -22.59 0.71 -4.21
CA PRO A 121 -22.37 2.14 -4.01
C PRO A 121 -21.88 2.50 -2.60
N HIS A 122 -22.27 1.74 -1.58
CA HIS A 122 -21.76 1.93 -0.23
C HIS A 122 -20.28 1.61 -0.13
N THR A 123 -19.84 0.49 -0.71
CA THR A 123 -18.42 0.11 -0.73
C THR A 123 -17.60 1.14 -1.50
N ARG A 124 -18.10 1.62 -2.64
CA ARG A 124 -17.46 2.75 -3.37
C ARG A 124 -17.21 3.93 -2.44
N THR A 125 -18.22 4.35 -1.67
CA THR A 125 -18.10 5.46 -0.73
C THR A 125 -17.05 5.17 0.36
N VAL A 126 -17.00 3.95 0.87
CA VAL A 126 -15.99 3.53 1.86
C VAL A 126 -14.59 3.63 1.27
N ILE A 127 -14.36 3.13 0.04
CA ILE A 127 -13.05 3.22 -0.61
C ILE A 127 -12.63 4.68 -0.83
N TRP A 128 -13.54 5.55 -1.29
CA TRP A 128 -13.26 6.99 -1.37
C TRP A 128 -12.89 7.60 -0.01
N ASN A 129 -13.56 7.16 1.06
CA ASN A 129 -13.22 7.63 2.40
C ASN A 129 -11.86 7.09 2.88
N PHE A 130 -11.49 5.87 2.52
CA PHE A 130 -10.14 5.34 2.75
C PHE A 130 -9.07 6.18 2.05
N MET A 131 -9.31 6.61 0.81
CA MET A 131 -8.39 7.50 0.10
C MET A 131 -8.24 8.85 0.79
N ARG A 132 -9.37 9.44 1.27
CA ARG A 132 -9.34 10.67 2.07
C ARG A 132 -8.59 10.48 3.40
N LEU A 133 -8.81 9.35 4.05
CA LEU A 133 -8.12 8.99 5.29
C LEU A 133 -6.59 8.95 5.07
N ARG A 134 -6.13 8.31 3.99
CA ARG A 134 -4.69 8.24 3.68
C ARG A 134 -4.08 9.61 3.39
N ALA A 135 -4.81 10.49 2.74
CA ALA A 135 -4.36 11.87 2.57
C ALA A 135 -4.25 12.61 3.92
N LEU A 136 -5.24 12.42 4.80
CA LEU A 136 -5.23 13.03 6.13
C LEU A 136 -4.13 12.46 7.04
N ARG A 137 -3.80 11.16 6.88
CA ARG A 137 -2.71 10.53 7.63
C ARG A 137 -1.38 11.25 7.44
N VAL A 138 -1.11 11.78 6.24
CA VAL A 138 0.12 12.56 5.96
C VAL A 138 0.15 13.84 6.81
N GLU A 139 -0.94 14.60 6.85
CA GLU A 139 -1.06 15.81 7.67
C GLU A 139 -0.84 15.49 9.16
N VAL A 140 -1.46 14.40 9.62
CA VAL A 140 -1.37 13.97 11.02
C VAL A 140 0.03 13.46 11.38
N ASP A 141 0.64 12.63 10.54
CA ASP A 141 1.98 12.08 10.76
C ASP A 141 3.01 13.21 10.88
N ILE A 142 3.02 14.13 9.93
CA ILE A 142 3.90 15.30 9.98
C ILE A 142 3.64 16.13 11.24
N GLY A 143 2.38 16.47 11.52
CA GLY A 143 2.03 17.29 12.67
C GLY A 143 2.39 16.65 14.02
N LEU A 144 2.29 15.33 14.15
CA LEU A 144 2.73 14.59 15.33
C LEU A 144 4.27 14.57 15.43
N ALA A 145 4.96 14.29 14.32
CA ALA A 145 6.41 14.21 14.28
C ALA A 145 7.09 15.57 14.55
N THR A 146 6.48 16.67 14.11
CA THR A 146 6.98 18.04 14.34
C THR A 146 6.52 18.63 15.67
N GLY A 147 5.61 17.96 16.39
CA GLY A 147 5.05 18.47 17.65
C GLY A 147 3.97 19.55 17.47
N GLU A 148 3.49 19.78 16.25
CA GLU A 148 2.37 20.70 15.96
C GLU A 148 1.01 20.13 16.38
N LEU A 149 0.89 18.80 16.42
CA LEU A 149 -0.29 18.09 16.89
C LEU A 149 0.01 17.28 18.14
N THR A 150 -0.97 17.26 19.05
CA THR A 150 -1.04 16.27 20.13
C THR A 150 -1.86 15.06 19.64
N LEU A 151 -1.70 13.91 20.32
CA LEU A 151 -2.51 12.71 20.02
C LEU A 151 -4.02 13.00 20.03
N GLU A 152 -4.49 13.77 20.99
CA GLU A 152 -5.91 14.10 21.12
C GLU A 152 -6.37 14.98 19.94
N ASN A 153 -5.58 16.00 19.57
CA ASN A 153 -5.91 16.87 18.44
C ASN A 153 -5.89 16.11 17.12
N ALA A 154 -4.96 15.19 16.94
CA ALA A 154 -4.90 14.29 15.79
C ALA A 154 -6.16 13.40 15.71
N ALA A 155 -6.59 12.81 16.83
CA ALA A 155 -7.80 12.00 16.88
C ALA A 155 -9.07 12.82 16.59
N VAL A 156 -9.14 14.05 17.09
CA VAL A 156 -10.24 14.98 16.76
C VAL A 156 -10.25 15.29 15.26
N LEU A 157 -9.08 15.48 14.66
CA LEU A 157 -8.94 15.76 13.23
C LEU A 157 -9.45 14.60 12.38
N PHE A 158 -9.06 13.35 12.70
CA PHE A 158 -9.56 12.14 12.04
C PHE A 158 -11.09 12.05 12.13
N SER A 159 -11.66 12.15 13.34
CA SER A 159 -13.11 12.03 13.53
C SER A 159 -13.89 13.10 12.79
N LYS A 160 -13.38 14.33 12.72
CA LYS A 160 -14.04 15.44 12.04
C LYS A 160 -13.95 15.38 10.51
N LYS A 161 -12.77 15.06 9.97
CA LYS A 161 -12.53 15.14 8.53
C LYS A 161 -12.92 13.85 7.78
N VAL A 162 -12.79 12.68 8.39
CA VAL A 162 -13.04 11.38 7.73
C VAL A 162 -14.10 10.53 8.42
N ALA A 163 -14.75 11.07 9.43
CA ALA A 163 -15.90 10.45 10.12
C ALA A 163 -15.63 9.02 10.64
N VAL A 164 -14.41 8.75 11.10
CA VAL A 164 -14.08 7.51 11.81
C VAL A 164 -14.50 7.61 13.27
N ASP A 165 -14.79 6.49 13.89
CA ASP A 165 -15.11 6.44 15.31
C ASP A 165 -13.92 6.86 16.19
N ARG A 166 -14.20 7.25 17.44
CA ARG A 166 -13.18 7.79 18.36
C ARG A 166 -12.07 6.79 18.66
N ALA A 167 -12.39 5.50 18.82
CA ALA A 167 -11.41 4.48 19.12
C ALA A 167 -10.45 4.29 17.94
N THR A 168 -10.99 4.19 16.73
CA THR A 168 -10.20 4.16 15.49
C THR A 168 -9.32 5.40 15.37
N ALA A 169 -9.87 6.60 15.61
CA ALA A 169 -9.11 7.85 15.52
C ALA A 169 -7.93 7.92 16.50
N LEU A 170 -8.13 7.45 17.73
CA LEU A 170 -7.06 7.39 18.74
C LEU A 170 -6.00 6.35 18.37
N ASN A 171 -6.40 5.17 17.88
CA ASN A 171 -5.48 4.13 17.44
C ASN A 171 -4.64 4.59 16.25
N GLU A 172 -5.25 5.24 15.26
CA GLU A 172 -4.53 5.85 14.12
C GLU A 172 -3.50 6.88 14.61
N SER A 173 -3.91 7.78 15.52
CA SER A 173 -3.02 8.80 16.05
C SER A 173 -1.84 8.20 16.83
N ALA A 174 -2.09 7.20 17.67
CA ALA A 174 -1.06 6.49 18.43
C ALA A 174 -0.10 5.73 17.50
N PHE A 175 -0.62 5.11 16.45
CA PHE A 175 0.17 4.38 15.46
C PHE A 175 1.17 5.30 14.75
N TYR A 176 0.71 6.46 14.24
CA TYR A 176 1.60 7.39 13.54
C TYR A 176 2.55 8.14 14.48
N ALA A 177 2.17 8.38 15.74
CA ALA A 177 3.11 8.89 16.72
C ALA A 177 4.25 7.92 17.03
N GLY A 178 3.97 6.61 17.00
CA GLY A 178 4.98 5.57 17.20
C GLY A 178 5.79 5.21 15.94
N ASN A 179 5.31 5.61 14.76
CA ASN A 179 5.89 5.27 13.47
C ASN A 179 5.96 6.50 12.54
N PRO A 180 6.75 7.52 12.88
CA PRO A 180 6.80 8.76 12.12
C PRO A 180 7.31 8.51 10.70
N GLY A 181 6.64 9.13 9.73
CA GLY A 181 6.95 9.03 8.29
C GLY A 181 6.24 7.88 7.56
N ILE A 182 5.63 6.92 8.27
CA ILE A 182 5.03 5.77 7.59
C ILE A 182 3.77 6.16 6.78
N ALA A 183 3.04 7.19 7.22
CA ALA A 183 1.87 7.66 6.46
C ALA A 183 2.24 8.25 5.08
N LEU A 184 3.45 8.79 4.96
CA LEU A 184 3.96 9.31 3.68
C LEU A 184 4.08 8.20 2.64
N SER A 185 4.39 6.97 3.05
CA SER A 185 4.62 5.84 2.16
C SER A 185 3.43 5.57 1.23
N TYR A 186 2.20 5.72 1.71
CA TYR A 186 0.98 5.55 0.91
C TYR A 186 0.91 6.53 -0.26
N GLN A 187 1.09 7.82 0.02
CA GLN A 187 0.92 8.88 -0.97
C GLN A 187 2.14 9.00 -1.89
N VAL A 188 3.33 9.00 -1.31
CA VAL A 188 4.58 9.09 -2.06
C VAL A 188 4.75 7.87 -2.95
N GLY A 189 4.54 6.67 -2.41
CA GLY A 189 4.65 5.43 -3.19
C GLY A 189 3.66 5.37 -4.35
N LYS A 190 2.39 5.72 -4.10
CA LYS A 190 1.40 5.82 -5.19
C LYS A 190 1.81 6.86 -6.25
N HIS A 191 2.27 8.03 -5.81
CA HIS A 191 2.72 9.08 -6.73
C HIS A 191 3.90 8.61 -7.60
N GLN A 192 4.89 7.97 -7.00
CA GLN A 192 6.04 7.42 -7.72
C GLN A 192 5.62 6.32 -8.71
N LEU A 193 4.70 5.42 -8.31
CA LEU A 193 4.15 4.42 -9.23
C LEU A 193 3.42 5.04 -10.40
N MET A 194 2.60 6.07 -10.16
CA MET A 194 1.90 6.78 -11.24
C MET A 194 2.86 7.50 -12.18
N ARG A 195 3.96 8.09 -11.66
CA ARG A 195 5.03 8.65 -12.50
C ARG A 195 5.70 7.58 -13.35
N LEU A 196 6.09 6.46 -12.76
CA LEU A 196 6.67 5.34 -13.48
C LEU A 196 5.77 4.87 -14.63
N ILE A 197 4.45 4.78 -14.40
CA ILE A 197 3.49 4.44 -15.45
C ILE A 197 3.44 5.53 -16.53
N ALA A 198 3.40 6.81 -16.14
CA ALA A 198 3.36 7.93 -17.08
C ALA A 198 4.63 7.99 -17.95
N ASP A 199 5.81 7.86 -17.34
CA ASP A 199 7.08 7.80 -18.06
C ASP A 199 7.13 6.60 -19.02
N THR A 200 6.55 5.47 -18.62
CA THR A 200 6.45 4.29 -19.49
C THR A 200 5.52 4.53 -20.68
N ILE A 201 4.39 5.20 -20.47
CA ILE A 201 3.47 5.59 -21.55
C ILE A 201 4.17 6.50 -22.54
N GLU A 202 4.90 7.52 -22.04
CA GLU A 202 5.63 8.47 -22.89
C GLU A 202 6.71 7.75 -23.71
N ASN A 203 7.48 6.85 -23.11
CA ASN A 203 8.56 6.13 -23.76
C ASN A 203 8.08 5.09 -24.78
N GLN A 204 6.96 4.43 -24.54
CA GLN A 204 6.47 3.34 -25.38
C GLN A 204 5.40 3.78 -26.42
N GLY A 205 4.76 4.93 -26.22
CA GLY A 205 3.73 5.44 -27.11
C GLY A 205 2.64 4.39 -27.40
N ASP A 206 2.37 4.18 -28.69
CA ASP A 206 1.34 3.23 -29.14
C ASP A 206 1.61 1.77 -28.76
N SER A 207 2.83 1.42 -28.34
CA SER A 207 3.18 0.07 -27.89
C SER A 207 2.96 -0.17 -26.39
N PHE A 208 2.48 0.83 -25.66
CA PHE A 208 2.21 0.72 -24.23
C PHE A 208 1.10 -0.28 -23.92
N GLU A 209 1.37 -1.14 -22.92
CA GLU A 209 0.38 -2.09 -22.40
C GLU A 209 0.39 -2.07 -20.87
N PHE A 210 -0.73 -1.67 -20.26
CA PHE A 210 -0.89 -1.64 -18.79
C PHE A 210 -0.50 -2.94 -18.12
N GLN A 211 -0.90 -4.06 -18.74
CA GLN A 211 -0.60 -5.38 -18.21
C GLN A 211 0.91 -5.63 -18.06
N LYS A 212 1.70 -5.21 -19.03
CA LYS A 212 3.16 -5.41 -19.00
C LYS A 212 3.82 -4.63 -17.88
N ILE A 213 3.44 -3.37 -17.71
CA ILE A 213 4.02 -2.53 -16.65
C ILE A 213 3.57 -3.01 -15.26
N HIS A 214 2.30 -3.38 -15.10
CA HIS A 214 1.83 -3.95 -13.85
C HIS A 214 2.57 -5.25 -13.52
N ASP A 215 2.70 -6.17 -14.49
CA ASP A 215 3.45 -7.41 -14.30
C ASP A 215 4.91 -7.16 -13.90
N ALA A 216 5.57 -6.18 -14.50
CA ALA A 216 6.93 -5.82 -14.14
C ALA A 216 6.99 -5.34 -12.68
N VAL A 217 6.15 -4.37 -12.31
CA VAL A 217 6.12 -3.80 -10.96
C VAL A 217 5.83 -4.87 -9.89
N TRP A 218 4.88 -5.78 -10.16
CA TRP A 218 4.51 -6.83 -9.19
C TRP A 218 5.56 -7.94 -9.05
N LYS A 219 6.32 -8.25 -10.12
CA LYS A 219 7.28 -9.35 -10.14
C LYS A 219 8.70 -8.93 -9.71
N ASP A 220 9.05 -7.67 -9.87
CA ASP A 220 10.43 -7.19 -9.66
C ASP A 220 10.82 -7.01 -8.17
N GLY A 221 9.92 -7.38 -7.29
CA GLY A 221 10.14 -7.30 -5.85
C GLY A 221 9.69 -5.96 -5.27
N ASN A 222 9.73 -5.89 -3.95
CA ASN A 222 9.29 -4.71 -3.20
C ASN A 222 10.47 -3.71 -3.06
N VAL A 223 10.93 -3.15 -4.17
CA VAL A 223 12.01 -2.17 -4.23
C VAL A 223 11.46 -0.75 -4.50
N PRO A 224 12.17 0.32 -4.11
CA PRO A 224 11.71 1.68 -4.36
C PRO A 224 11.34 1.92 -5.83
N PHE A 225 10.20 2.56 -6.07
CA PHE A 225 9.73 2.86 -7.42
C PHE A 225 10.69 3.77 -8.19
N ALA A 226 11.46 4.62 -7.52
CA ALA A 226 12.52 5.40 -8.13
C ALA A 226 13.57 4.53 -8.85
N LEU A 227 13.94 3.39 -8.23
CA LEU A 227 14.87 2.42 -8.83
C LEU A 227 14.21 1.65 -9.98
N LEU A 228 12.94 1.26 -9.86
CA LEU A 228 12.21 0.61 -10.95
C LEU A 228 12.03 1.56 -12.14
N ASN A 229 11.75 2.85 -11.90
CA ASN A 229 11.63 3.84 -12.96
C ASN A 229 12.95 4.04 -13.70
N TRP A 230 14.05 4.05 -12.98
CA TRP A 230 15.38 4.07 -13.62
C TRP A 230 15.63 2.80 -14.44
N GLU A 231 15.31 1.61 -13.94
CA GLU A 231 15.54 0.35 -14.66
C GLU A 231 14.66 0.19 -15.91
N ILE A 232 13.39 0.58 -15.81
CA ILE A 232 12.40 0.40 -16.90
C ILE A 232 12.49 1.53 -17.93
N ASN A 233 12.59 2.77 -17.46
CA ASN A 233 12.46 3.97 -18.28
C ASN A 233 13.77 4.76 -18.45
N GLY A 234 14.83 4.42 -17.70
CA GLY A 234 16.08 5.21 -17.67
C GLY A 234 15.94 6.53 -16.88
N CYS A 235 14.79 6.82 -16.29
CA CYS A 235 14.52 8.05 -15.55
C CYS A 235 15.25 8.04 -14.20
N ARG A 236 16.08 9.07 -13.96
CA ARG A 236 16.86 9.23 -12.72
C ARG A 236 16.45 10.43 -11.88
N ASP A 237 15.33 11.08 -12.18
CA ASP A 237 14.96 12.35 -11.55
C ASP A 237 14.85 12.23 -10.02
N ASP A 238 14.17 11.20 -9.52
CA ASP A 238 14.04 10.97 -8.09
C ASP A 238 15.38 10.61 -7.42
N LEU A 239 16.28 9.93 -8.14
CA LEU A 239 17.63 9.60 -7.64
C LEU A 239 18.52 10.83 -7.63
N ASN A 240 18.49 11.64 -8.68
CA ASN A 240 19.25 12.88 -8.76
C ASN A 240 18.80 13.88 -7.68
N ALA A 241 17.49 13.94 -7.39
CA ALA A 241 16.97 14.78 -6.32
C ALA A 241 17.53 14.41 -4.93
N ILE A 242 17.81 13.13 -4.70
CA ILE A 242 18.48 12.67 -3.47
C ILE A 242 19.95 13.07 -3.47
N ASP A 243 20.65 12.89 -4.61
CA ASP A 243 22.06 13.23 -4.73
C ASP A 243 22.30 14.76 -4.59
N ASP A 244 21.34 15.57 -5.02
CA ASP A 244 21.39 17.03 -4.95
C ASP A 244 20.91 17.60 -3.60
N ASP A 245 20.34 16.79 -2.71
CA ASP A 245 19.87 17.23 -1.39
C ASP A 245 21.07 17.57 -0.48
N PRO A 246 21.16 18.82 -0.01
CA PRO A 246 22.24 19.23 0.89
C PRO A 246 22.29 18.44 2.23
N LEU A 247 21.19 17.80 2.61
CA LEU A 247 21.14 16.95 3.80
C LEU A 247 21.81 15.58 3.57
N THR A 248 21.87 15.09 2.33
CA THR A 248 22.55 13.83 2.01
C THR A 248 24.08 13.94 2.02
N GLY A 249 24.61 15.15 1.84
CA GLY A 249 26.03 15.48 1.99
C GLY A 249 26.49 15.68 3.44
N ALA A 250 25.57 15.78 4.39
CA ALA A 250 25.91 15.87 5.80
C ALA A 250 26.32 14.49 6.31
N THR A 251 27.59 14.33 6.67
CA THR A 251 28.04 13.12 7.39
C THR A 251 27.17 13.00 8.67
N PRO A 252 26.40 11.92 8.84
CA PRO A 252 25.61 11.77 10.04
C PRO A 252 26.53 11.86 11.25
N PRO A 253 26.13 12.56 12.32
CA PRO A 253 26.94 12.61 13.54
C PRO A 253 27.23 11.17 13.97
N LYS A 254 28.50 10.87 14.24
CA LYS A 254 28.87 9.56 14.78
C LYS A 254 28.03 9.33 16.04
N PRO A 255 27.29 8.22 16.13
CA PRO A 255 26.59 7.92 17.38
C PRO A 255 27.65 7.80 18.47
N GLU A 256 27.63 8.73 19.43
CA GLU A 256 28.35 8.60 20.69
C GLU A 256 27.57 7.57 21.50
N PHE A 257 27.94 6.31 21.34
CA PHE A 257 27.58 5.28 22.32
C PHE A 257 28.64 5.30 23.41
N ASP A 258 28.36 5.98 24.51
CA ASP A 258 29.03 5.72 25.79
C ASP A 258 28.63 4.30 26.25
N LEU A 259 29.55 3.35 26.13
CA LEU A 259 29.46 2.01 26.70
C LEU A 259 29.88 2.01 28.15
#